data_e02c3ca81086d57580b3fa68a01b1806
#
_entry.id   e02c3ca81086d57580b3fa68a01b1806
#
_cell.length_a   1.000
_cell.length_b   1.000
_cell.length_c   1.000
_cell.angle_alpha   90.00
_cell.angle_beta   90.00
_cell.angle_gamma   90.00
#
_symmetry.space_group_name_H-M   'P 1'
#
loop_
_entity.id
_entity.type
_entity.pdbx_description
1 polymer ?
#
loop_
_entity_poly.entity_id
_entity_poly.type
_entity_poly.pdbx_seq_one_letter_code
_entity_poly.pdbx_strand_id
1 'polypeptide(L)'
;DKLSHKIRVFRENGECTWTHVNLFVRKYAPQDKVIELISINYDITDLKQIEEMLVNERDRAEASDRLKSAFLANMSHEIRTPLNAIVGFSSLLASAENVVEKELYNSLISHNNELLLNLINDIIDLSKIEAGYLELHQNWFNLTELLDECVAEYARLLPSGVELLTSYPEHDALVELDKLRIKQILNNFLSNALKNTIRGYVEVFYEIDKHCVRIRSEEHTS
;
A
#
# COMPACT_ATOMS: atom_id res chain seq x y z
N ASP A 1 -4.25 1.03 -56.11
CA ASP A 1 -4.75 0.75 -54.74
C ASP A 1 -3.57 0.35 -53.85
N LYS A 2 -3.58 0.86 -52.62
CA LYS A 2 -2.58 0.58 -51.60
C LYS A 2 -3.26 -0.16 -50.47
N LEU A 3 -2.73 -1.33 -50.07
CA LEU A 3 -3.12 -2.04 -48.84
C LEU A 3 -2.00 -1.91 -47.83
N SER A 4 -2.31 -1.53 -46.58
CA SER A 4 -1.33 -1.31 -45.53
C SER A 4 -1.81 -1.96 -44.23
N HIS A 5 -1.02 -2.89 -43.71
CA HIS A 5 -1.34 -3.63 -42.47
C HIS A 5 -0.11 -3.82 -41.60
N LYS A 6 -0.33 -3.84 -40.29
CA LYS A 6 0.65 -4.27 -39.30
C LYS A 6 0.31 -5.71 -38.90
N ILE A 7 1.23 -6.64 -39.06
CA ILE A 7 1.06 -8.07 -38.78
C ILE A 7 2.15 -8.56 -37.84
N ARG A 8 1.83 -9.59 -37.07
CA ARG A 8 2.82 -10.37 -36.34
C ARG A 8 3.29 -11.54 -37.20
N VAL A 9 4.61 -11.68 -37.32
CA VAL A 9 5.25 -12.78 -38.05
C VAL A 9 5.96 -13.64 -37.01
N PHE A 10 5.58 -14.92 -36.98
CA PHE A 10 6.23 -15.94 -36.14
C PHE A 10 7.25 -16.67 -37.00
N ARG A 11 8.48 -16.71 -36.51
CA ARG A 11 9.57 -17.47 -37.15
C ARG A 11 9.59 -18.90 -36.61
N GLU A 12 10.21 -19.82 -37.36
CA GLU A 12 10.35 -21.23 -36.94
C GLU A 12 11.10 -21.42 -35.62
N ASN A 13 11.99 -20.50 -35.28
CA ASN A 13 12.72 -20.47 -33.98
C ASN A 13 11.88 -19.96 -32.81
N GLY A 14 10.59 -19.65 -32.99
CA GLY A 14 9.69 -19.15 -31.97
C GLY A 14 9.74 -17.61 -31.77
N GLU A 15 10.63 -16.92 -32.45
CA GLU A 15 10.66 -15.45 -32.39
C GLU A 15 9.45 -14.85 -33.09
N CYS A 16 8.94 -13.75 -32.49
CA CYS A 16 7.82 -12.98 -33.02
C CYS A 16 8.29 -11.57 -33.37
N THR A 17 8.11 -11.17 -34.63
CA THR A 17 8.42 -9.83 -35.10
C THR A 17 7.17 -9.13 -35.60
N TRP A 18 7.10 -7.80 -35.39
CA TRP A 18 6.05 -6.99 -35.97
C TRP A 18 6.51 -6.43 -37.30
N THR A 19 5.75 -6.66 -38.36
CA THR A 19 6.05 -6.19 -39.70
C THR A 19 4.93 -5.30 -40.22
N HIS A 20 5.29 -4.12 -40.68
CA HIS A 20 4.37 -3.24 -41.40
C HIS A 20 4.49 -3.56 -42.90
N VAL A 21 3.45 -4.13 -43.47
CA VAL A 21 3.37 -4.55 -44.85
C VAL A 21 2.57 -3.56 -45.66
N ASN A 22 3.18 -3.03 -46.70
CA ASN A 22 2.52 -2.19 -47.71
C ASN A 22 2.52 -2.93 -49.05
N LEU A 23 1.35 -3.14 -49.62
CA LEU A 23 1.15 -3.78 -50.89
C LEU A 23 0.66 -2.75 -51.92
N PHE A 24 1.28 -2.73 -53.08
CA PHE A 24 0.90 -1.89 -54.19
C PHE A 24 0.68 -2.72 -55.43
N VAL A 25 -0.41 -2.44 -56.15
CA VAL A 25 -0.62 -3.04 -57.49
C VAL A 25 0.25 -2.28 -58.49
N ARG A 26 1.23 -2.99 -59.09
CA ARG A 26 2.10 -2.42 -60.11
C ARG A 26 1.50 -2.57 -61.52
N LYS A 27 0.93 -3.75 -61.80
CA LYS A 27 0.31 -4.03 -63.10
C LYS A 27 -0.94 -4.87 -62.90
N TYR A 28 -1.98 -4.51 -63.60
CA TYR A 28 -3.22 -5.25 -63.68
C TYR A 28 -3.57 -5.51 -65.15
N ALA A 29 -3.50 -6.72 -65.60
CA ALA A 29 -3.81 -7.15 -66.97
C ALA A 29 -4.90 -8.23 -66.92
N PRO A 30 -6.22 -7.86 -66.93
CA PRO A 30 -7.31 -8.78 -66.80
C PRO A 30 -7.36 -9.83 -67.93
N GLN A 31 -6.93 -9.45 -69.12
CA GLN A 31 -6.88 -10.32 -70.32
C GLN A 31 -5.90 -11.45 -70.13
N ASP A 32 -4.77 -11.23 -69.49
CA ASP A 32 -3.70 -12.20 -69.25
C ASP A 32 -3.84 -12.85 -67.86
N LYS A 33 -4.82 -12.48 -67.07
CA LYS A 33 -4.98 -12.88 -65.65
C LYS A 33 -3.75 -12.67 -64.78
N VAL A 34 -2.97 -11.63 -65.08
CA VAL A 34 -1.72 -11.29 -64.40
C VAL A 34 -1.93 -10.05 -63.49
N ILE A 35 -1.57 -10.21 -62.22
CA ILE A 35 -1.46 -9.11 -61.24
C ILE A 35 -0.04 -9.09 -60.73
N GLU A 36 0.66 -7.98 -60.94
CA GLU A 36 1.98 -7.72 -60.34
C GLU A 36 1.80 -6.86 -59.09
N LEU A 37 2.30 -7.35 -57.99
CA LEU A 37 2.29 -6.63 -56.69
C LEU A 37 3.70 -6.28 -56.27
N ILE A 38 3.87 -5.09 -55.72
CA ILE A 38 5.07 -4.70 -54.96
C ILE A 38 4.73 -4.65 -53.50
N SER A 39 5.50 -5.40 -52.69
CA SER A 39 5.41 -5.35 -51.24
C SER A 39 6.63 -4.64 -50.66
N ILE A 40 6.41 -3.65 -49.79
CA ILE A 40 7.45 -3.03 -49.03
C ILE A 40 7.15 -3.32 -47.55
N ASN A 41 8.08 -4.00 -46.91
CA ASN A 41 7.93 -4.46 -45.54
C ASN A 41 8.97 -3.82 -44.64
N TYR A 42 8.53 -3.32 -43.49
CA TYR A 42 9.39 -2.73 -42.47
C TYR A 42 9.23 -3.55 -41.17
N ASP A 43 10.34 -3.89 -40.56
CA ASP A 43 10.33 -4.38 -39.19
C ASP A 43 10.00 -3.21 -38.26
N ILE A 44 8.94 -3.34 -37.48
CA ILE A 44 8.48 -2.33 -36.53
C ILE A 44 8.44 -2.90 -35.08
N THR A 45 9.21 -3.96 -34.83
CA THR A 45 9.23 -4.63 -33.53
C THR A 45 9.68 -3.71 -32.42
N ASP A 46 10.81 -3.02 -32.64
CA ASP A 46 11.34 -2.03 -31.66
C ASP A 46 10.34 -0.89 -31.41
N LEU A 47 9.69 -0.40 -32.48
CA LEU A 47 8.68 0.64 -32.37
C LEU A 47 7.49 0.17 -31.51
N LYS A 48 7.06 -1.08 -31.70
CA LYS A 48 5.97 -1.67 -30.93
C LYS A 48 6.35 -1.89 -29.46
N GLN A 49 7.57 -2.32 -29.20
CA GLN A 49 8.06 -2.47 -27.82
C GLN A 49 8.14 -1.12 -27.08
N ILE A 50 8.62 -0.08 -27.78
CA ILE A 50 8.67 1.29 -27.20
C ILE A 50 7.24 1.80 -26.96
N GLU A 51 6.30 1.58 -27.90
CA GLU A 51 4.90 1.95 -27.72
C GLU A 51 4.27 1.29 -26.49
N GLU A 52 4.50 -0.02 -26.30
CA GLU A 52 4.02 -0.78 -25.13
C GLU A 52 4.68 -0.29 -23.83
N MET A 53 5.98 -0.02 -23.83
CA MET A 53 6.66 0.54 -22.65
C MET A 53 6.10 1.91 -22.27
N LEU A 54 5.89 2.80 -23.23
CA LEU A 54 5.31 4.12 -22.99
C LEU A 54 3.88 4.04 -22.44
N VAL A 55 3.05 3.13 -22.97
CA VAL A 55 1.71 2.91 -22.46
C VAL A 55 1.76 2.42 -21.01
N ASN A 56 2.60 1.44 -20.70
CA ASN A 56 2.75 0.90 -19.35
C ASN A 56 3.25 1.97 -18.35
N GLU A 57 4.23 2.79 -18.75
CA GLU A 57 4.75 3.87 -17.92
C GLU A 57 3.69 4.97 -17.69
N ARG A 58 2.93 5.32 -18.72
CA ARG A 58 1.80 6.24 -18.58
C ARG A 58 0.77 5.71 -17.61
N ASP A 59 0.35 4.45 -17.77
CA ASP A 59 -0.69 3.84 -16.93
C ASP A 59 -0.24 3.73 -15.47
N ARG A 60 1.06 3.45 -15.23
CA ARG A 60 1.66 3.49 -13.89
C ARG A 60 1.65 4.91 -13.30
N ALA A 61 2.03 5.91 -14.09
CA ALA A 61 2.02 7.30 -13.65
C ALA A 61 0.60 7.77 -13.30
N GLU A 62 -0.39 7.49 -14.16
CA GLU A 62 -1.79 7.82 -13.90
C GLU A 62 -2.34 7.11 -12.66
N ALA A 63 -2.00 5.83 -12.44
CA ALA A 63 -2.39 5.10 -11.23
C ALA A 63 -1.77 5.73 -9.98
N SER A 64 -0.49 6.11 -10.03
CA SER A 64 0.19 6.80 -8.93
C SER A 64 -0.47 8.14 -8.60
N ASP A 65 -0.80 8.95 -9.61
CA ASP A 65 -1.46 10.25 -9.40
C ASP A 65 -2.86 10.11 -8.80
N ARG A 66 -3.63 9.10 -9.23
CA ARG A 66 -4.94 8.79 -8.65
C ARG A 66 -4.83 8.38 -7.18
N LEU A 67 -3.85 7.52 -6.85
CA LEU A 67 -3.59 7.11 -5.48
C LEU A 67 -3.19 8.29 -4.60
N LYS A 68 -2.31 9.18 -5.08
CA LYS A 68 -1.92 10.42 -4.37
C LYS A 68 -3.11 11.33 -4.12
N SER A 69 -3.96 11.53 -5.12
CA SER A 69 -5.15 12.38 -4.99
C SER A 69 -6.16 11.80 -3.99
N ALA A 70 -6.41 10.49 -4.05
CA ALA A 70 -7.28 9.81 -3.09
C ALA A 70 -6.71 9.84 -1.67
N PHE A 71 -5.39 9.66 -1.53
CA PHE A 71 -4.70 9.79 -0.25
C PHE A 71 -4.88 11.17 0.37
N LEU A 72 -4.62 12.25 -0.38
CA LEU A 72 -4.78 13.64 0.10
C LEU A 72 -6.22 13.95 0.50
N ALA A 73 -7.20 13.46 -0.27
CA ALA A 73 -8.62 13.63 0.06
C ALA A 73 -8.97 12.92 1.37
N ASN A 74 -8.54 11.67 1.54
CA ASN A 74 -8.76 10.91 2.76
C ASN A 74 -8.07 11.54 3.96
N MET A 75 -6.80 11.98 3.82
CA MET A 75 -6.06 12.65 4.88
C MET A 75 -6.74 13.94 5.34
N SER A 76 -7.29 14.72 4.38
CA SER A 76 -8.05 15.93 4.71
C SER A 76 -9.28 15.61 5.56
N HIS A 77 -9.94 14.50 5.31
CA HIS A 77 -11.09 14.05 6.10
C HIS A 77 -10.66 13.54 7.49
N GLU A 78 -9.61 12.70 7.53
CA GLU A 78 -9.06 12.15 8.76
C GLU A 78 -8.50 13.23 9.72
N ILE A 79 -7.94 14.32 9.19
CA ILE A 79 -7.51 15.49 9.97
C ILE A 79 -8.70 16.30 10.49
N ARG A 80 -9.74 16.47 9.66
CA ARG A 80 -10.89 17.32 10.00
C ARG A 80 -11.69 16.78 11.19
N THR A 81 -11.85 15.47 11.28
CA THR A 81 -12.66 14.80 12.31
C THR A 81 -12.12 15.09 13.72
N PRO A 82 -10.87 14.77 14.08
CA PRO A 82 -10.33 15.09 15.41
C PRO A 82 -10.21 16.61 15.64
N LEU A 83 -9.90 17.39 14.61
CA LEU A 83 -9.84 18.85 14.75
C LEU A 83 -11.19 19.45 15.14
N ASN A 84 -12.27 19.03 14.48
CA ASN A 84 -13.63 19.48 14.82
C ASN A 84 -14.04 19.04 16.24
N ALA A 85 -13.63 17.83 16.65
CA ALA A 85 -13.86 17.35 18.01
C ALA A 85 -13.13 18.23 19.05
N ILE A 86 -11.85 18.55 18.82
CA ILE A 86 -11.06 19.44 19.68
C ILE A 86 -11.74 20.80 19.81
N VAL A 87 -12.14 21.42 18.69
CA VAL A 87 -12.81 22.73 18.68
C VAL A 87 -14.15 22.66 19.43
N GLY A 88 -14.95 21.61 19.17
CA GLY A 88 -16.24 21.42 19.84
C GLY A 88 -16.11 21.24 21.35
N PHE A 89 -15.24 20.32 21.79
CA PHE A 89 -15.03 20.07 23.21
C PHE A 89 -14.35 21.26 23.93
N SER A 90 -13.48 22.02 23.25
CA SER A 90 -12.91 23.25 23.81
C SER A 90 -13.99 24.32 24.09
N SER A 91 -14.99 24.43 23.19
CA SER A 91 -16.12 25.32 23.40
C SER A 91 -17.00 24.87 24.57
N LEU A 92 -17.25 23.58 24.71
CA LEU A 92 -17.99 23.00 25.84
C LEU A 92 -17.22 23.14 27.15
N LEU A 93 -15.91 22.95 27.15
CA LEU A 93 -15.04 23.12 28.30
C LEU A 93 -15.09 24.55 28.84
N ALA A 94 -15.16 25.54 27.95
CA ALA A 94 -15.26 26.94 28.34
C ALA A 94 -16.58 27.28 29.08
N SER A 95 -17.66 26.51 28.81
CA SER A 95 -18.98 26.67 29.42
C SER A 95 -19.28 25.66 30.52
N ALA A 96 -18.38 24.71 30.81
CA ALA A 96 -18.57 23.69 31.83
C ALA A 96 -18.50 24.29 33.24
N GLU A 97 -19.49 23.98 34.05
CA GLU A 97 -19.58 24.49 35.41
C GLU A 97 -19.00 23.53 36.46
N ASN A 98 -19.10 22.22 36.20
CA ASN A 98 -18.65 21.20 37.15
C ASN A 98 -17.30 20.58 36.77
N VAL A 99 -16.59 20.04 37.77
CA VAL A 99 -15.24 19.46 37.60
C VAL A 99 -15.27 18.18 36.73
N VAL A 100 -16.30 17.36 36.85
CA VAL A 100 -16.43 16.09 36.13
C VAL A 100 -16.55 16.36 34.64
N GLU A 101 -17.35 17.33 34.21
CA GLU A 101 -17.47 17.73 32.81
C GLU A 101 -16.15 18.27 32.26
N LYS A 102 -15.45 19.10 33.08
CA LYS A 102 -14.12 19.62 32.69
C LYS A 102 -13.10 18.52 32.48
N GLU A 103 -13.05 17.55 33.36
CA GLU A 103 -12.16 16.39 33.22
C GLU A 103 -12.51 15.55 31.98
N LEU A 104 -13.80 15.31 31.73
CA LEU A 104 -14.26 14.60 30.57
C LEU A 104 -13.86 15.33 29.27
N TYR A 105 -14.16 16.64 29.16
CA TYR A 105 -13.81 17.38 27.94
C TYR A 105 -12.30 17.48 27.75
N ASN A 106 -11.52 17.65 28.79
CA ASN A 106 -10.06 17.64 28.72
C ASN A 106 -9.52 16.29 28.22
N SER A 107 -10.06 15.17 28.72
CA SER A 107 -9.65 13.85 28.27
C SER A 107 -9.98 13.63 26.78
N LEU A 108 -11.15 14.06 26.32
CA LEU A 108 -11.57 13.98 24.92
C LEU A 108 -10.70 14.86 24.02
N ILE A 109 -10.34 16.07 24.45
CA ILE A 109 -9.43 16.95 23.72
C ILE A 109 -8.05 16.31 23.61
N SER A 110 -7.50 15.81 24.73
CA SER A 110 -6.19 15.15 24.76
C SER A 110 -6.15 13.94 23.84
N HIS A 111 -7.17 13.09 23.88
CA HIS A 111 -7.26 11.92 22.99
C HIS A 111 -7.29 12.32 21.49
N ASN A 112 -8.09 13.33 21.14
CA ASN A 112 -8.15 13.79 19.74
C ASN A 112 -6.85 14.47 19.28
N ASN A 113 -6.13 15.15 20.20
CA ASN A 113 -4.79 15.67 19.92
C ASN A 113 -3.78 14.55 19.63
N GLU A 114 -3.79 13.46 20.39
CA GLU A 114 -2.93 12.30 20.15
C GLU A 114 -3.23 11.65 18.79
N LEU A 115 -4.52 11.49 18.44
CA LEU A 115 -4.92 10.98 17.13
C LEU A 115 -4.39 11.87 15.99
N LEU A 116 -4.51 13.19 16.14
CA LEU A 116 -4.04 14.16 15.14
C LEU A 116 -2.52 14.13 14.99
N LEU A 117 -1.78 14.07 16.09
CA LEU A 117 -0.32 13.98 16.09
C LEU A 117 0.17 12.68 15.41
N ASN A 118 -0.47 11.56 15.70
CA ASN A 118 -0.16 10.29 15.06
C ASN A 118 -0.38 10.35 13.54
N LEU A 119 -1.50 10.93 13.11
CA LEU A 119 -1.79 11.09 11.69
C LEU A 119 -0.76 11.99 10.98
N ILE A 120 -0.36 13.11 11.61
CA ILE A 120 0.68 14.00 11.07
C ILE A 120 2.01 13.25 10.94
N ASN A 121 2.40 12.47 11.95
CA ASN A 121 3.61 11.67 11.91
C ASN A 121 3.57 10.63 10.79
N ASP A 122 2.43 9.95 10.58
CA ASP A 122 2.25 8.99 9.49
C ASP A 122 2.40 9.66 8.11
N ILE A 123 1.86 10.88 7.93
CA ILE A 123 2.04 11.66 6.69
C ILE A 123 3.50 12.04 6.47
N ILE A 124 4.21 12.47 7.53
CA ILE A 124 5.63 12.82 7.46
C ILE A 124 6.47 11.58 7.12
N ASP A 125 6.19 10.45 7.76
CA ASP A 125 6.88 9.19 7.50
C ASP A 125 6.67 8.73 6.05
N LEU A 126 5.44 8.79 5.55
CA LEU A 126 5.14 8.47 4.15
C LEU A 126 5.90 9.41 3.20
N SER A 127 5.93 10.69 3.48
CA SER A 127 6.66 11.68 2.69
C SER A 127 8.16 11.39 2.65
N LYS A 128 8.75 10.97 3.79
CA LYS A 128 10.17 10.56 3.86
C LYS A 128 10.43 9.29 3.07
N ILE A 129 9.52 8.31 3.12
CA ILE A 129 9.62 7.06 2.35
C ILE A 129 9.57 7.35 0.85
N GLU A 130 8.59 8.14 0.38
CA GLU A 130 8.46 8.51 -1.03
C GLU A 130 9.68 9.27 -1.56
N ALA A 131 10.27 10.12 -0.74
CA ALA A 131 11.46 10.89 -1.08
C ALA A 131 12.79 10.10 -0.93
N GLY A 132 12.74 8.86 -0.40
CA GLY A 132 13.93 8.05 -0.14
C GLY A 132 14.82 8.54 1.01
N TYR A 133 14.26 9.38 1.90
CA TYR A 133 14.97 9.97 3.03
C TYR A 133 14.67 9.30 4.38
N LEU A 134 14.03 8.14 4.37
CA LEU A 134 13.79 7.42 5.62
C LEU A 134 15.10 6.78 6.11
N GLU A 135 15.66 7.31 7.17
CA GLU A 135 16.81 6.71 7.87
C GLU A 135 16.29 5.67 8.86
N LEU A 136 16.86 4.46 8.82
CA LEU A 136 16.57 3.38 9.75
C LEU A 136 17.70 3.27 10.78
N HIS A 137 17.35 3.30 12.05
CA HIS A 137 18.27 3.14 13.18
C HIS A 137 18.27 1.69 13.67
N GLN A 138 19.10 0.87 13.05
CA GLN A 138 19.19 -0.55 13.37
C GLN A 138 19.92 -0.78 14.69
N ASN A 139 19.30 -1.57 15.58
CA ASN A 139 19.86 -2.00 16.86
C ASN A 139 19.47 -3.45 17.12
N TRP A 140 20.29 -4.15 17.88
CA TRP A 140 19.96 -5.50 18.33
C TRP A 140 18.93 -5.45 19.46
N PHE A 141 17.87 -6.20 19.34
CA PHE A 141 16.88 -6.35 20.42
C PHE A 141 16.18 -7.72 20.33
N ASN A 142 15.56 -8.13 21.44
CA ASN A 142 14.76 -9.33 21.52
C ASN A 142 13.35 -9.04 20.98
N LEU A 143 12.96 -9.74 19.91
CA LEU A 143 11.66 -9.56 19.27
C LEU A 143 10.51 -10.02 20.18
N THR A 144 10.70 -11.10 20.95
CA THR A 144 9.71 -11.62 21.89
C THR A 144 9.35 -10.56 22.93
N GLU A 145 10.37 -9.93 23.54
CA GLU A 145 10.14 -8.85 24.52
C GLU A 145 9.37 -7.67 23.91
N LEU A 146 9.70 -7.28 22.69
CA LEU A 146 8.97 -6.19 22.00
C LEU A 146 7.51 -6.55 21.73
N LEU A 147 7.25 -7.79 21.30
CA LEU A 147 5.88 -8.28 21.09
C LEU A 147 5.10 -8.31 22.39
N ASP A 148 5.69 -8.80 23.47
CA ASP A 148 5.08 -8.82 24.80
C ASP A 148 4.76 -7.42 25.32
N GLU A 149 5.69 -6.43 25.12
CA GLU A 149 5.42 -5.02 25.43
C GLU A 149 4.16 -4.53 24.67
N CYS A 150 4.08 -4.78 23.36
CA CYS A 150 2.95 -4.35 22.54
C CYS A 150 1.64 -5.06 22.97
N VAL A 151 1.68 -6.37 23.15
CA VAL A 151 0.52 -7.16 23.58
C VAL A 151 0.01 -6.68 24.95
N ALA A 152 0.89 -6.42 25.90
CA ALA A 152 0.51 -5.93 27.23
C ALA A 152 -0.14 -4.52 27.19
N GLU A 153 0.28 -3.66 26.27
CA GLU A 153 -0.36 -2.36 26.04
C GLU A 153 -1.81 -2.53 25.58
N TYR A 154 -2.04 -3.41 24.59
CA TYR A 154 -3.36 -3.63 23.99
C TYR A 154 -4.28 -4.53 24.83
N ALA A 155 -3.73 -5.44 25.64
CA ALA A 155 -4.52 -6.29 26.54
C ALA A 155 -5.40 -5.49 27.53
N ARG A 156 -5.00 -4.25 27.86
CA ARG A 156 -5.77 -3.35 28.71
C ARG A 156 -6.93 -2.65 28.00
N LEU A 157 -6.94 -2.70 26.67
CA LEU A 157 -7.88 -1.97 25.82
C LEU A 157 -8.87 -2.93 25.12
N LEU A 158 -8.86 -4.23 25.48
CA LEU A 158 -9.65 -5.25 24.80
C LEU A 158 -11.15 -4.97 24.93
N PRO A 159 -11.89 -5.03 23.81
CA PRO A 159 -13.36 -5.04 23.85
C PRO A 159 -13.89 -6.28 24.59
N SER A 160 -15.09 -6.16 25.19
CA SER A 160 -15.74 -7.30 25.82
C SER A 160 -16.01 -8.43 24.83
N GLY A 161 -15.50 -9.63 25.12
CA GLY A 161 -15.68 -10.82 24.27
C GLY A 161 -14.60 -11.01 23.21
N VAL A 162 -13.50 -10.24 23.28
CA VAL A 162 -12.30 -10.42 22.45
C VAL A 162 -11.14 -10.85 23.36
N GLU A 163 -10.39 -11.86 22.93
CA GLU A 163 -9.17 -12.32 23.58
C GLU A 163 -7.96 -12.00 22.71
N LEU A 164 -6.81 -11.77 23.34
CA LEU A 164 -5.53 -11.56 22.67
C LEU A 164 -4.60 -12.70 23.06
N LEU A 165 -4.25 -13.52 22.07
CA LEU A 165 -3.42 -14.71 22.25
C LEU A 165 -2.03 -14.47 21.63
N THR A 166 -1.03 -15.14 22.20
CA THR A 166 0.34 -15.11 21.66
C THR A 166 0.85 -16.52 21.47
N SER A 167 1.56 -16.75 20.37
CA SER A 167 2.19 -18.04 20.07
C SER A 167 3.58 -17.78 19.50
N TYR A 168 4.62 -18.07 20.32
CA TYR A 168 6.00 -17.82 19.97
C TYR A 168 6.80 -19.13 19.94
N PRO A 169 7.88 -19.21 19.14
CA PRO A 169 8.85 -20.30 19.20
C PRO A 169 9.49 -20.42 20.60
N GLU A 170 9.98 -21.61 20.95
CA GLU A 170 10.67 -21.85 22.24
C GLU A 170 11.93 -20.99 22.45
N HIS A 171 12.53 -20.49 21.37
CA HIS A 171 13.73 -19.67 21.40
C HIS A 171 13.43 -18.22 21.03
N ASP A 172 13.96 -17.31 21.82
CA ASP A 172 13.89 -15.88 21.56
C ASP A 172 14.54 -15.52 20.24
N ALA A 173 13.92 -14.60 19.51
CA ALA A 173 14.47 -14.05 18.28
C ALA A 173 15.25 -12.76 18.55
N LEU A 174 16.58 -12.84 18.50
CA LEU A 174 17.43 -11.66 18.51
C LEU A 174 17.55 -11.13 17.07
N VAL A 175 17.13 -9.89 16.84
CA VAL A 175 17.07 -9.27 15.50
C VAL A 175 17.80 -7.92 15.49
N GLU A 176 18.40 -7.59 14.34
CA GLU A 176 19.03 -6.28 14.10
C GLU A 176 18.15 -5.45 13.18
N LEU A 177 17.28 -4.66 13.78
CA LEU A 177 16.29 -3.85 13.08
C LEU A 177 16.08 -2.50 13.82
N ASP A 178 15.27 -1.62 13.25
CA ASP A 178 14.80 -0.43 13.94
C ASP A 178 13.63 -0.78 14.88
N LYS A 179 13.93 -0.90 16.20
CA LYS A 179 12.94 -1.29 17.22
C LYS A 179 11.71 -0.38 17.19
N LEU A 180 11.90 0.94 16.99
CA LEU A 180 10.79 1.90 16.99
C LEU A 180 9.87 1.69 15.80
N ARG A 181 10.43 1.45 14.62
CA ARG A 181 9.65 1.18 13.40
C ARG A 181 8.93 -0.15 13.46
N ILE A 182 9.56 -1.19 14.00
CA ILE A 182 8.87 -2.47 14.23
C ILE A 182 7.72 -2.29 15.23
N LYS A 183 7.92 -1.57 16.34
CA LYS A 183 6.84 -1.26 17.29
C LYS A 183 5.68 -0.51 16.61
N GLN A 184 5.97 0.47 15.75
CA GLN A 184 4.96 1.22 14.99
C GLN A 184 4.13 0.30 14.08
N ILE A 185 4.78 -0.62 13.37
CA ILE A 185 4.10 -1.61 12.50
C ILE A 185 3.21 -2.53 13.33
N LEU A 186 3.73 -3.06 14.46
CA LEU A 186 2.99 -3.94 15.35
C LEU A 186 1.76 -3.26 15.93
N ASN A 187 1.90 -2.02 16.39
CA ASN A 187 0.79 -1.23 16.92
C ASN A 187 -0.28 -1.00 15.86
N ASN A 188 0.10 -0.74 14.61
CA ASN A 188 -0.86 -0.61 13.51
C ASN A 188 -1.62 -1.92 13.25
N PHE A 189 -0.94 -3.07 13.25
CA PHE A 189 -1.59 -4.37 13.08
C PHE A 189 -2.55 -4.68 14.24
N LEU A 190 -2.10 -4.55 15.48
CA LEU A 190 -2.91 -4.81 16.68
C LEU A 190 -4.13 -3.89 16.75
N SER A 191 -3.93 -2.58 16.53
CA SER A 191 -5.02 -1.60 16.50
C SER A 191 -6.06 -1.94 15.43
N ASN A 192 -5.64 -2.32 14.23
CA ASN A 192 -6.54 -2.68 13.14
C ASN A 192 -7.28 -4.00 13.45
N ALA A 193 -6.56 -5.02 13.91
CA ALA A 193 -7.17 -6.29 14.29
C ALA A 193 -8.24 -6.10 15.38
N LEU A 194 -7.92 -5.38 16.45
CA LEU A 194 -8.87 -5.15 17.55
C LEU A 194 -10.07 -4.27 17.16
N LYS A 195 -9.89 -3.32 16.23
CA LYS A 195 -11.02 -2.51 15.71
C LYS A 195 -12.01 -3.34 14.89
N ASN A 196 -11.50 -4.36 14.19
CA ASN A 196 -12.31 -5.17 13.28
C ASN A 196 -12.88 -6.43 13.95
N THR A 197 -12.29 -6.88 15.07
CA THR A 197 -12.75 -8.06 15.80
C THR A 197 -13.81 -7.66 16.82
N ILE A 198 -15.07 -8.03 16.55
CA ILE A 198 -16.21 -7.75 17.46
C ILE A 198 -16.30 -8.81 18.54
N ARG A 199 -16.00 -10.08 18.23
CA ARG A 199 -16.05 -11.23 19.12
C ARG A 199 -15.12 -12.32 18.62
N GLY A 200 -14.45 -13.02 19.54
CA GLY A 200 -13.49 -14.07 19.22
C GLY A 200 -12.11 -13.76 19.78
N TYR A 201 -11.06 -14.01 19.01
CA TYR A 201 -9.70 -13.71 19.45
C TYR A 201 -8.83 -13.17 18.33
N VAL A 202 -7.80 -12.42 18.71
CA VAL A 202 -6.69 -12.00 17.85
C VAL A 202 -5.46 -12.77 18.32
N GLU A 203 -4.79 -13.46 17.40
CA GLU A 203 -3.56 -14.18 17.70
C GLU A 203 -2.37 -13.46 17.09
N VAL A 204 -1.35 -13.20 17.89
CA VAL A 204 -0.06 -12.64 17.49
C VAL A 204 0.99 -13.72 17.60
N PHE A 205 1.62 -14.02 16.48
CA PHE A 205 2.68 -15.02 16.45
C PHE A 205 3.80 -14.65 15.50
N TYR A 206 4.96 -15.26 15.67
CA TYR A 206 6.03 -15.18 14.70
C TYR A 206 6.64 -16.54 14.43
N GLU A 207 7.18 -16.67 13.22
CA GLU A 207 7.89 -17.85 12.77
C GLU A 207 9.31 -17.45 12.37
N ILE A 208 10.27 -18.31 12.72
CA ILE A 208 11.68 -18.13 12.32
C ILE A 208 11.97 -19.13 11.21
N ASP A 209 12.34 -18.63 10.04
CA ASP A 209 12.95 -19.42 8.96
C ASP A 209 14.45 -19.08 8.86
N LYS A 210 15.23 -19.90 8.16
CA LYS A 210 16.71 -19.80 8.06
C LYS A 210 17.23 -18.39 7.73
N HIS A 211 16.42 -17.56 7.08
CA HIS A 211 16.83 -16.24 6.58
C HIS A 211 15.85 -15.11 6.88
N CYS A 212 14.72 -15.40 7.52
CA CYS A 212 13.71 -14.38 7.83
C CYS A 212 12.91 -14.71 9.09
N VAL A 213 12.41 -13.65 9.71
CA VAL A 213 11.38 -13.73 10.75
C VAL A 213 10.09 -13.21 10.14
N ARG A 214 9.01 -13.98 10.28
CA ARG A 214 7.68 -13.62 9.80
C ARG A 214 6.77 -13.40 10.97
N ILE A 215 6.22 -12.18 11.10
CA ILE A 215 5.27 -11.81 12.12
C ILE A 215 3.89 -11.79 11.49
N ARG A 216 2.88 -12.36 12.18
CA ARG A 216 1.49 -12.37 11.74
C ARG A 216 0.56 -11.96 12.87
N SER A 217 -0.55 -11.34 12.49
CA SER A 217 -1.71 -11.12 13.33
C SER A 217 -2.91 -11.68 12.57
N GLU A 218 -3.63 -12.62 13.18
CA GLU A 218 -4.79 -13.27 12.58
C GLU A 218 -6.03 -13.01 13.44
N GLU A 219 -7.13 -12.69 12.76
CA GLU A 219 -8.43 -12.42 13.39
C GLU A 219 -9.32 -13.65 13.24
N HIS A 220 -9.86 -14.14 14.34
CA HIS A 220 -10.78 -15.25 14.36
C HIS A 220 -12.12 -14.79 14.93
N THR A 221 -13.05 -14.48 14.03
CA THR A 221 -14.42 -14.10 14.39
C THR A 221 -15.29 -15.35 14.51
N SER A 222 -16.00 -15.49 15.63
CA SER A 222 -16.97 -16.56 15.88
C SER A 222 -18.41 -16.10 15.68
#